data_e430e71b83e86f3514a7a69f26aa8aeb
#
_entry.id   e430e71b83e86f3514a7a69f26aa8aeb
#
_cell.length_a   1.000
_cell.length_b   1.000
_cell.length_c   1.000
_cell.angle_alpha   90.00
_cell.angle_beta   90.00
_cell.angle_gamma   90.00
#
_symmetry.space_group_name_H-M   'P 1'
#
loop_
_entity.id
_entity.type
_entity.pdbx_description
1 polymer ?
#
loop_
_entity_poly.entity_id
_entity_poly.type
_entity_poly.pdbx_seq_one_letter_code
_entity_poly.pdbx_strand_id
1 'polypeptide(L)'
;MRIGINGFGRIGRNFAKALIERHPQVEIAAINDLTSAAECAHLFKYDSNYGTYDGHVAAQGDTLVVGDRRIAVMAERDPAKLPWKQLGVDVVIESTGLFTDAAKARAHIDGGGAKKVLISAPAKGEDITLVLGVNDAAYDPSKHNVISNASCTTNCLATAVKPIVDRLGWVKGFMTTIHSYTNDQNILDAPHRDLRRARNAATNIIPTSTGAAKALYLTIPEVEGTFDGFSLRVPTPTVSMIYLVAQTKKPTTRDELNAILRDAAEGELKKYVAYTNEELVSSDFKRDPHSSIIDAKLTNALGDLVQIGAWYDNEWGYSCRLADLTAMVLERLPLTTA
;
A
#
# COMPACT_ATOMS: atom_id res chain seq x y z
N MET A 1 -5.65 22.08 1.00
CA MET A 1 -6.03 20.65 1.01
C MET A 1 -5.52 20.05 2.31
N ARG A 2 -6.41 19.49 3.12
CA ARG A 2 -6.07 19.03 4.47
C ARG A 2 -6.49 17.59 4.68
N ILE A 3 -5.66 16.80 5.34
CA ILE A 3 -5.96 15.40 5.66
C ILE A 3 -5.91 15.12 7.16
N GLY A 4 -6.64 14.08 7.57
CA GLY A 4 -6.51 13.44 8.86
C GLY A 4 -5.96 12.02 8.72
N ILE A 5 -5.24 11.54 9.72
CA ILE A 5 -4.73 10.16 9.76
C ILE A 5 -5.34 9.47 10.96
N ASN A 6 -6.08 8.40 10.74
CA ASN A 6 -6.58 7.52 11.80
C ASN A 6 -5.72 6.26 11.86
N GLY A 7 -4.97 6.09 12.94
CA GLY A 7 -3.95 5.07 13.12
C GLY A 7 -2.54 5.54 12.70
N PHE A 8 -1.65 5.68 13.67
CA PHE A 8 -0.27 6.14 13.45
C PHE A 8 0.74 5.00 13.70
N GLY A 9 0.35 3.80 13.28
CA GLY A 9 1.20 2.61 13.23
C GLY A 9 2.30 2.71 12.17
N ARG A 10 2.84 1.57 11.73
CA ARG A 10 3.89 1.54 10.68
C ARG A 10 3.48 2.29 9.42
N ILE A 11 2.30 1.96 8.88
CA ILE A 11 1.81 2.57 7.62
C ILE A 11 1.47 4.04 7.82
N GLY A 12 0.75 4.42 8.86
CA GLY A 12 0.39 5.83 9.12
C GLY A 12 1.63 6.73 9.25
N ARG A 13 2.69 6.28 9.93
CA ARG A 13 3.95 7.02 10.05
C ARG A 13 4.73 7.11 8.73
N ASN A 14 4.87 5.99 8.02
CA ASN A 14 5.58 5.99 6.73
C ASN A 14 4.81 6.78 5.67
N PHE A 15 3.47 6.70 5.67
CA PHE A 15 2.62 7.54 4.85
C PHE A 15 2.84 9.04 5.14
N ALA A 16 2.85 9.44 6.41
CA ALA A 16 3.10 10.84 6.77
C ALA A 16 4.47 11.32 6.29
N LYS A 17 5.53 10.48 6.42
CA LYS A 17 6.87 10.79 5.88
C LYS A 17 6.83 10.91 4.36
N ALA A 18 6.25 9.93 3.67
CA ALA A 18 6.13 9.94 2.21
C ALA A 18 5.33 11.14 1.70
N LEU A 19 4.24 11.50 2.38
CA LEU A 19 3.42 12.66 2.02
C LEU A 19 4.20 13.97 2.18
N ILE A 20 4.93 14.14 3.28
CA ILE A 20 5.77 15.33 3.52
C ILE A 20 6.86 15.47 2.45
N GLU A 21 7.47 14.35 2.04
CA GLU A 21 8.54 14.34 1.03
C GLU A 21 8.02 14.57 -0.40
N ARG A 22 6.90 13.97 -0.74
CA ARG A 22 6.41 13.89 -2.13
C ARG A 22 5.35 14.94 -2.46
N HIS A 23 4.52 15.30 -1.49
CA HIS A 23 3.40 16.22 -1.63
C HIS A 23 3.38 17.25 -0.49
N PRO A 24 4.45 18.07 -0.35
CA PRO A 24 4.63 19.00 0.77
C PRO A 24 3.51 20.06 0.88
N GLN A 25 2.76 20.29 -0.20
CA GLN A 25 1.61 21.19 -0.24
C GLN A 25 0.37 20.64 0.48
N VAL A 26 0.33 19.34 0.77
CA VAL A 26 -0.78 18.72 1.52
C VAL A 26 -0.51 18.85 3.01
N GLU A 27 -1.48 19.40 3.73
CA GLU A 27 -1.39 19.61 5.17
C GLU A 27 -1.95 18.39 5.93
N ILE A 28 -1.19 17.86 6.87
CA ILE A 28 -1.68 16.89 7.86
C ILE A 28 -2.25 17.72 9.03
N ALA A 29 -3.57 17.79 9.12
CA ALA A 29 -4.24 18.60 10.15
C ALA A 29 -4.19 17.92 11.52
N ALA A 30 -4.42 16.62 11.55
CA ALA A 30 -4.42 15.85 12.78
C ALA A 30 -4.15 14.37 12.55
N ILE A 31 -3.67 13.74 13.62
CA ILE A 31 -3.51 12.30 13.77
C ILE A 31 -4.43 11.84 14.91
N ASN A 32 -5.09 10.72 14.74
CA ASN A 32 -5.76 10.02 15.82
C ASN A 32 -5.07 8.67 16.05
N ASP A 33 -4.58 8.45 17.26
CA ASP A 33 -4.02 7.17 17.71
C ASP A 33 -4.23 7.04 19.22
N LEU A 34 -4.31 5.80 19.73
CA LEU A 34 -4.54 5.56 21.16
C LEU A 34 -3.27 5.68 22.01
N THR A 35 -2.25 6.35 21.48
CA THR A 35 -0.98 6.62 22.13
C THR A 35 -0.73 8.12 22.28
N SER A 36 0.29 8.52 23.05
CA SER A 36 0.61 9.91 23.30
C SER A 36 1.33 10.59 22.12
N ALA A 37 1.26 11.91 22.04
CA ALA A 37 2.05 12.69 21.08
C ALA A 37 3.58 12.46 21.26
N ALA A 38 4.03 12.21 22.48
CA ALA A 38 5.43 11.92 22.76
C ALA A 38 5.87 10.57 22.14
N GLU A 39 5.07 9.52 22.27
CA GLU A 39 5.33 8.22 21.63
C GLU A 39 5.23 8.33 20.12
N CYS A 40 4.24 9.07 19.60
CA CYS A 40 4.13 9.36 18.16
C CYS A 40 5.41 10.04 17.64
N ALA A 41 5.92 11.05 18.34
CA ALA A 41 7.14 11.76 17.97
C ALA A 41 8.37 10.85 18.02
N HIS A 42 8.51 10.04 19.08
CA HIS A 42 9.61 9.10 19.21
C HIS A 42 9.63 8.09 18.06
N LEU A 43 8.50 7.42 17.81
CA LEU A 43 8.39 6.40 16.75
C LEU A 43 8.38 6.99 15.33
N PHE A 44 8.03 8.26 15.16
CA PHE A 44 8.21 8.95 13.90
C PHE A 44 9.69 9.24 13.64
N LYS A 45 10.43 9.66 14.68
CA LYS A 45 11.84 10.01 14.56
C LYS A 45 12.73 8.80 14.37
N TYR A 46 12.53 7.73 15.15
CA TYR A 46 13.39 6.55 15.15
C TYR A 46 12.68 5.35 14.52
N ASP A 47 13.26 4.80 13.48
CA ASP A 47 12.70 3.68 12.73
C ASP A 47 13.77 2.61 12.51
N SER A 48 13.48 1.37 12.94
CA SER A 48 14.43 0.26 12.84
C SER A 48 14.71 -0.17 11.40
N ASN A 49 13.77 0.06 10.47
CA ASN A 49 13.92 -0.28 9.07
C ASN A 49 14.60 0.83 8.26
N TYR A 50 14.26 2.11 8.56
CA TYR A 50 14.64 3.26 7.73
C TYR A 50 15.55 4.25 8.42
N GLY A 51 15.94 3.96 9.66
CA GLY A 51 16.85 4.83 10.43
C GLY A 51 16.17 6.04 11.07
N THR A 52 16.98 6.99 11.47
CA THR A 52 16.50 8.22 12.10
C THR A 52 15.99 9.21 11.04
N TYR A 53 14.81 9.80 11.28
CA TYR A 53 14.26 10.85 10.41
C TYR A 53 15.16 12.09 10.45
N ASP A 54 15.58 12.53 9.28
CA ASP A 54 16.43 13.71 9.12
C ASP A 54 15.56 14.98 9.19
N GLY A 55 15.49 15.55 10.35
CA GLY A 55 14.71 16.76 10.61
C GLY A 55 14.30 16.89 12.07
N HIS A 56 13.78 18.06 12.43
CA HIS A 56 13.27 18.31 13.77
C HIS A 56 11.98 17.56 14.00
N VAL A 57 11.93 16.74 15.06
CA VAL A 57 10.72 16.05 15.53
C VAL A 57 10.61 16.19 17.03
N ALA A 58 9.50 16.71 17.52
CA ALA A 58 9.23 16.89 18.95
C ALA A 58 7.74 16.70 19.26
N ALA A 59 7.42 16.51 20.53
CA ALA A 59 6.06 16.62 21.06
C ALA A 59 5.93 17.89 21.91
N GLN A 60 4.83 18.61 21.75
CA GLN A 60 4.46 19.78 22.55
C GLN A 60 3.01 19.65 23.01
N GLY A 61 2.82 19.16 24.25
CA GLY A 61 1.47 18.75 24.70
C GLY A 61 0.91 17.67 23.78
N ASP A 62 -0.28 17.85 23.30
CA ASP A 62 -0.97 16.96 22.37
C ASP A 62 -0.70 17.30 20.89
N THR A 63 0.48 17.85 20.60
CA THR A 63 0.91 18.23 19.25
C THR A 63 2.19 17.52 18.88
N LEU A 64 2.20 16.85 17.73
CA LEU A 64 3.39 16.37 17.05
C LEU A 64 3.95 17.51 16.18
N VAL A 65 5.21 17.86 16.39
CA VAL A 65 5.94 18.87 15.60
C VAL A 65 6.92 18.15 14.68
N VAL A 66 6.82 18.40 13.36
CA VAL A 66 7.73 17.86 12.35
C VAL A 66 8.20 19.02 11.45
N GLY A 67 9.44 19.46 11.62
CA GLY A 67 9.90 20.71 11.03
C GLY A 67 9.04 21.89 11.51
N ASP A 68 8.45 22.60 10.57
CA ASP A 68 7.52 23.73 10.83
C ASP A 68 6.05 23.28 10.96
N ARG A 69 5.76 22.01 10.76
CA ARG A 69 4.41 21.46 10.80
C ARG A 69 3.99 21.16 12.23
N ARG A 70 2.78 21.58 12.59
CA ARG A 70 2.15 21.32 13.89
C ARG A 70 0.90 20.47 13.66
N ILE A 71 0.94 19.24 14.12
CA ILE A 71 -0.08 18.22 13.86
C ILE A 71 -0.73 17.87 15.19
N ALA A 72 -2.04 18.10 15.33
CA ALA A 72 -2.76 17.71 16.52
C ALA A 72 -2.81 16.19 16.67
N VAL A 73 -2.62 15.68 17.89
CA VAL A 73 -2.73 14.25 18.21
C VAL A 73 -3.94 14.05 19.10
N MET A 74 -4.86 13.19 18.66
CA MET A 74 -6.09 12.83 19.35
C MET A 74 -6.06 11.35 19.74
N ALA A 75 -6.89 10.95 20.71
CA ALA A 75 -6.97 9.58 21.21
C ALA A 75 -8.45 9.13 21.31
N GLU A 76 -9.19 9.22 20.22
CA GLU A 76 -10.61 8.81 20.14
C GLU A 76 -10.75 7.42 19.51
N ARG A 77 -11.53 6.54 20.14
CA ARG A 77 -11.79 5.17 19.66
C ARG A 77 -12.85 5.11 18.57
N ASP A 78 -13.84 6.01 18.67
CA ASP A 78 -14.99 6.05 17.78
C ASP A 78 -14.74 7.03 16.63
N PRO A 79 -14.56 6.57 15.38
CA PRO A 79 -14.28 7.44 14.25
C PRO A 79 -15.39 8.47 13.97
N ALA A 80 -16.63 8.20 14.39
CA ALA A 80 -17.75 9.14 14.25
C ALA A 80 -17.61 10.39 15.14
N LYS A 81 -16.81 10.32 16.19
CA LYS A 81 -16.59 11.44 17.14
C LYS A 81 -15.37 12.29 16.80
N LEU A 82 -14.59 11.89 15.82
CA LEU A 82 -13.42 12.65 15.38
C LEU A 82 -13.85 13.93 14.67
N PRO A 83 -13.34 15.11 15.08
CA PRO A 83 -13.84 16.42 14.64
C PRO A 83 -13.26 16.84 13.28
N TRP A 84 -13.29 15.97 12.28
CA TRP A 84 -12.66 16.21 10.96
C TRP A 84 -13.18 17.46 10.28
N LYS A 85 -14.50 17.69 10.33
CA LYS A 85 -15.12 18.90 9.77
C LYS A 85 -14.61 20.17 10.43
N GLN A 86 -14.50 20.18 11.78
CA GLN A 86 -14.02 21.35 12.53
C GLN A 86 -12.56 21.65 12.26
N LEU A 87 -11.77 20.60 11.97
CA LEU A 87 -10.36 20.71 11.60
C LEU A 87 -10.16 21.00 10.11
N GLY A 88 -11.23 21.10 9.33
CA GLY A 88 -11.16 21.33 7.89
C GLY A 88 -10.53 20.19 7.11
N VAL A 89 -10.66 18.96 7.60
CA VAL A 89 -10.13 17.75 6.95
C VAL A 89 -11.02 17.38 5.77
N ASP A 90 -10.43 17.30 4.59
CA ASP A 90 -11.10 16.87 3.37
C ASP A 90 -11.11 15.34 3.24
N VAL A 91 -9.95 14.71 3.48
CA VAL A 91 -9.75 13.27 3.31
C VAL A 91 -9.15 12.67 4.57
N VAL A 92 -9.70 11.55 5.02
CA VAL A 92 -9.14 10.76 6.12
C VAL A 92 -8.41 9.54 5.56
N ILE A 93 -7.21 9.30 6.07
CA ILE A 93 -6.46 8.07 5.84
C ILE A 93 -6.75 7.11 6.99
N GLU A 94 -7.47 6.05 6.69
CA GLU A 94 -7.77 4.99 7.64
C GLU A 94 -6.65 3.94 7.62
N SER A 95 -5.79 3.94 8.62
CA SER A 95 -4.61 3.08 8.73
C SER A 95 -4.49 2.33 10.06
N THR A 96 -5.61 2.18 10.79
CA THR A 96 -5.67 1.36 12.02
C THR A 96 -5.68 -0.13 11.75
N GLY A 97 -6.13 -0.56 10.57
CA GLY A 97 -6.42 -1.95 10.24
C GLY A 97 -7.73 -2.50 10.88
N LEU A 98 -8.46 -1.67 11.63
CA LEU A 98 -9.71 -2.06 12.31
C LEU A 98 -10.97 -1.73 11.48
N PHE A 99 -10.94 -0.66 10.70
CA PHE A 99 -12.08 -0.15 9.93
C PHE A 99 -11.89 -0.42 8.43
N THR A 100 -11.66 -1.70 8.08
CA THR A 100 -11.51 -2.15 6.68
C THR A 100 -12.85 -2.49 6.01
N ASP A 101 -13.95 -2.50 6.76
CA ASP A 101 -15.30 -2.57 6.23
C ASP A 101 -15.77 -1.14 5.94
N ALA A 102 -16.22 -0.89 4.70
CA ALA A 102 -16.62 0.44 4.25
C ALA A 102 -17.76 1.04 5.08
N ALA A 103 -18.72 0.21 5.55
CA ALA A 103 -19.80 0.68 6.41
C ALA A 103 -19.28 1.25 7.74
N LYS A 104 -18.17 0.67 8.26
CA LYS A 104 -17.50 1.20 9.47
C LYS A 104 -16.63 2.40 9.16
N ALA A 105 -15.87 2.37 8.06
CA ALA A 105 -15.01 3.48 7.65
C ALA A 105 -15.82 4.75 7.31
N ARG A 106 -17.05 4.58 6.83
CA ARG A 106 -17.98 5.70 6.53
C ARG A 106 -18.29 6.56 7.75
N ALA A 107 -18.07 6.07 8.98
CA ALA A 107 -18.20 6.85 10.20
C ALA A 107 -17.32 8.13 10.21
N HIS A 108 -16.18 8.12 9.54
CA HIS A 108 -15.34 9.31 9.34
C HIS A 108 -16.04 10.39 8.51
N ILE A 109 -16.94 10.00 7.62
CA ILE A 109 -17.73 10.89 6.76
C ILE A 109 -18.99 11.31 7.51
N ASP A 110 -19.81 10.33 7.90
CA ASP A 110 -21.18 10.57 8.41
C ASP A 110 -21.19 11.26 9.79
N GLY A 111 -20.27 10.89 10.68
CA GLY A 111 -20.11 11.47 12.01
C GLY A 111 -18.97 12.50 12.07
N GLY A 112 -17.81 12.16 11.55
CA GLY A 112 -16.62 13.02 11.59
C GLY A 112 -16.67 14.20 10.61
N GLY A 113 -17.45 14.06 9.53
CA GLY A 113 -17.67 15.10 8.53
C GLY A 113 -16.53 15.33 7.55
N ALA A 114 -15.65 14.33 7.34
CA ALA A 114 -14.72 14.31 6.23
C ALA A 114 -15.47 14.11 4.90
N LYS A 115 -14.88 14.53 3.78
CA LYS A 115 -15.50 14.32 2.46
C LYS A 115 -15.28 12.92 1.93
N LYS A 116 -14.10 12.35 2.18
CA LYS A 116 -13.71 11.00 1.71
C LYS A 116 -12.84 10.28 2.71
N VAL A 117 -12.80 8.95 2.58
CA VAL A 117 -11.92 8.06 3.35
C VAL A 117 -11.10 7.19 2.40
N LEU A 118 -9.78 7.14 2.61
CA LEU A 118 -8.87 6.22 1.97
C LEU A 118 -8.46 5.14 2.98
N ILE A 119 -8.81 3.89 2.70
CA ILE A 119 -8.47 2.74 3.52
C ILE A 119 -7.12 2.19 3.06
N SER A 120 -6.13 2.13 3.94
CA SER A 120 -4.78 1.63 3.68
C SER A 120 -4.68 0.10 3.77
N ALA A 121 -5.68 -0.60 3.30
CA ALA A 121 -5.78 -2.05 3.30
C ALA A 121 -6.81 -2.50 2.25
N PRO A 122 -6.82 -3.80 1.86
CA PRO A 122 -7.97 -4.36 1.17
C PRO A 122 -9.23 -4.15 1.99
N ALA A 123 -10.27 -3.62 1.37
CA ALA A 123 -11.52 -3.29 2.05
C ALA A 123 -12.63 -4.28 1.69
N LYS A 124 -13.80 -4.09 2.30
CA LYS A 124 -15.04 -4.80 2.00
C LYS A 124 -16.17 -3.80 1.82
N GLY A 125 -16.84 -3.84 0.67
CA GLY A 125 -17.97 -2.97 0.37
C GLY A 125 -17.58 -1.51 0.12
N GLU A 126 -16.31 -1.26 -0.20
CA GLU A 126 -15.80 0.03 -0.66
C GLU A 126 -16.41 0.45 -1.98
N ASP A 127 -16.45 1.77 -2.23
CA ASP A 127 -16.98 2.30 -3.48
C ASP A 127 -16.05 1.95 -4.65
N ILE A 128 -14.74 1.89 -4.42
CA ILE A 128 -13.73 1.46 -5.41
C ILE A 128 -12.43 1.05 -4.73
N THR A 129 -11.77 0.03 -5.30
CA THR A 129 -10.37 -0.30 -5.03
C THR A 129 -9.50 0.24 -6.16
N LEU A 130 -8.48 1.04 -5.82
CA LEU A 130 -7.58 1.69 -6.79
C LEU A 130 -6.14 1.24 -6.64
N VAL A 131 -5.52 0.96 -7.78
CA VAL A 131 -4.07 0.80 -7.94
C VAL A 131 -3.63 1.79 -9.03
N LEU A 132 -2.81 2.76 -8.62
CA LEU A 132 -2.31 3.79 -9.53
C LEU A 132 -1.48 3.19 -10.68
N GLY A 133 -1.73 3.67 -11.89
CA GLY A 133 -1.16 3.15 -13.13
C GLY A 133 -1.89 1.92 -13.69
N VAL A 134 -2.89 1.39 -13.00
CA VAL A 134 -3.65 0.21 -13.45
C VAL A 134 -5.10 0.56 -13.73
N ASN A 135 -5.82 1.11 -12.76
CA ASN A 135 -7.25 1.41 -12.89
C ASN A 135 -7.65 2.79 -12.34
N ASP A 136 -6.72 3.69 -12.12
CA ASP A 136 -6.97 5.04 -11.59
C ASP A 136 -7.85 5.91 -12.49
N ALA A 137 -7.95 5.58 -13.79
CA ALA A 137 -8.90 6.20 -14.71
C ALA A 137 -10.37 5.92 -14.35
N ALA A 138 -10.66 4.84 -13.61
CA ALA A 138 -12.00 4.50 -13.16
C ALA A 138 -12.49 5.36 -11.96
N TYR A 139 -11.62 6.20 -11.38
CA TYR A 139 -12.00 7.03 -10.25
C TYR A 139 -12.97 8.14 -10.65
N ASP A 140 -14.17 8.10 -10.08
CA ASP A 140 -15.19 9.15 -10.19
C ASP A 140 -15.33 9.87 -8.85
N PRO A 141 -14.88 11.14 -8.73
CA PRO A 141 -14.92 11.87 -7.47
C PRO A 141 -16.34 12.15 -6.95
N SER A 142 -17.35 12.07 -7.81
CA SER A 142 -18.75 12.29 -7.41
C SER A 142 -19.39 11.04 -6.77
N LYS A 143 -18.86 9.85 -7.03
CA LYS A 143 -19.41 8.56 -6.60
C LYS A 143 -18.58 7.88 -5.52
N HIS A 144 -17.26 7.94 -5.64
CA HIS A 144 -16.35 7.18 -4.81
C HIS A 144 -15.90 7.98 -3.59
N ASN A 145 -16.46 7.67 -2.43
CA ASN A 145 -16.18 8.35 -1.17
C ASN A 145 -15.38 7.48 -0.19
N VAL A 146 -15.57 6.16 -0.22
CA VAL A 146 -14.78 5.19 0.54
C VAL A 146 -13.94 4.40 -0.45
N ILE A 147 -12.63 4.65 -0.44
CA ILE A 147 -11.68 4.18 -1.44
C ILE A 147 -10.66 3.27 -0.77
N SER A 148 -10.40 2.10 -1.35
CA SER A 148 -9.31 1.22 -0.91
C SER A 148 -8.07 1.42 -1.79
N ASN A 149 -6.89 1.56 -1.16
CA ASN A 149 -5.60 1.50 -1.86
C ASN A 149 -5.10 0.05 -2.02
N ALA A 150 -5.98 -0.94 -1.90
CA ALA A 150 -5.64 -2.36 -1.90
C ALA A 150 -4.53 -2.73 -0.88
N SER A 151 -3.76 -3.78 -1.13
CA SER A 151 -2.58 -4.14 -0.33
C SER A 151 -1.28 -3.78 -1.05
N CYS A 152 -0.17 -3.79 -0.30
CA CYS A 152 1.17 -3.66 -0.89
C CYS A 152 1.44 -4.74 -1.96
N THR A 153 1.03 -5.99 -1.67
CA THR A 153 1.16 -7.10 -2.60
C THR A 153 0.28 -6.90 -3.84
N THR A 154 -0.96 -6.42 -3.68
CA THR A 154 -1.84 -6.13 -4.83
C THR A 154 -1.27 -5.01 -5.70
N ASN A 155 -0.70 -3.96 -5.10
CA ASN A 155 -0.05 -2.89 -5.86
C ASN A 155 1.13 -3.41 -6.69
N CYS A 156 1.99 -4.25 -6.11
CA CYS A 156 3.09 -4.88 -6.83
C CYS A 156 2.57 -5.81 -7.94
N LEU A 157 1.63 -6.68 -7.60
CA LEU A 157 1.10 -7.68 -8.51
C LEU A 157 0.39 -7.06 -9.71
N ALA A 158 -0.51 -6.09 -9.47
CA ALA A 158 -1.30 -5.46 -10.51
C ALA A 158 -0.42 -4.71 -11.51
N THR A 159 0.58 -3.98 -11.04
CA THR A 159 1.51 -3.26 -11.91
C THR A 159 2.43 -4.18 -12.70
N ALA A 160 2.76 -5.37 -12.18
CA ALA A 160 3.54 -6.38 -12.91
C ALA A 160 2.69 -7.18 -13.90
N VAL A 161 1.40 -7.44 -13.59
CA VAL A 161 0.47 -8.24 -14.42
C VAL A 161 -0.11 -7.42 -15.58
N LYS A 162 -0.38 -6.14 -15.37
CA LYS A 162 -1.04 -5.27 -16.38
C LYS A 162 -0.35 -5.32 -17.75
N PRO A 163 0.99 -5.15 -17.88
CA PRO A 163 1.66 -5.25 -19.18
C PRO A 163 1.51 -6.62 -19.85
N ILE A 164 1.44 -7.69 -19.06
CA ILE A 164 1.27 -9.06 -19.58
C ILE A 164 -0.13 -9.24 -20.15
N VAL A 165 -1.16 -8.80 -19.42
CA VAL A 165 -2.55 -8.86 -19.87
C VAL A 165 -2.71 -8.08 -21.17
N ASP A 166 -2.18 -6.86 -21.24
CA ASP A 166 -2.35 -5.98 -22.38
C ASP A 166 -1.61 -6.46 -23.64
N ARG A 167 -0.43 -7.03 -23.50
CA ARG A 167 0.44 -7.38 -24.63
C ARG A 167 0.33 -8.85 -25.07
N LEU A 168 0.26 -9.75 -24.10
CA LEU A 168 0.25 -11.20 -24.34
C LEU A 168 -1.12 -11.84 -24.14
N GLY A 169 -2.04 -11.14 -23.47
CA GLY A 169 -3.34 -11.68 -23.04
C GLY A 169 -3.16 -12.65 -21.87
N TRP A 170 -4.25 -12.92 -21.17
CA TRP A 170 -4.26 -13.73 -19.96
C TRP A 170 -5.09 -15.01 -20.14
N VAL A 171 -4.60 -16.13 -19.61
CA VAL A 171 -5.35 -17.39 -19.50
C VAL A 171 -5.58 -17.74 -18.03
N LYS A 172 -4.52 -17.95 -17.26
CA LYS A 172 -4.56 -18.26 -15.81
C LYS A 172 -3.20 -18.08 -15.17
N GLY A 173 -3.15 -18.01 -13.84
CA GLY A 173 -1.88 -17.90 -13.14
C GLY A 173 -1.96 -18.17 -11.65
N PHE A 174 -0.78 -18.37 -11.06
CA PHE A 174 -0.58 -18.46 -9.62
C PHE A 174 0.52 -17.51 -9.16
N MET A 175 0.35 -16.93 -7.97
CA MET A 175 1.34 -16.10 -7.34
C MET A 175 1.71 -16.62 -5.95
N THR A 176 2.98 -16.64 -5.66
CA THR A 176 3.48 -16.74 -4.29
C THR A 176 4.13 -15.43 -3.90
N THR A 177 3.70 -14.79 -2.80
CA THR A 177 4.47 -13.69 -2.25
C THR A 177 5.37 -14.18 -1.14
N ILE A 178 6.68 -13.93 -1.28
CA ILE A 178 7.69 -14.09 -0.25
C ILE A 178 7.73 -12.76 0.50
N HIS A 179 7.10 -12.74 1.68
CA HIS A 179 6.71 -11.49 2.34
C HIS A 179 7.40 -11.34 3.70
N SER A 180 7.89 -10.15 3.98
CA SER A 180 8.38 -9.76 5.30
C SER A 180 7.31 -10.00 6.37
N TYR A 181 7.73 -10.26 7.61
CA TYR A 181 6.80 -10.34 8.73
C TYR A 181 6.13 -8.97 8.98
N THR A 182 4.92 -9.00 9.52
CA THR A 182 4.12 -7.81 9.82
C THR A 182 3.53 -7.92 11.23
N ASN A 183 3.00 -6.81 11.77
CA ASN A 183 2.48 -6.76 13.15
C ASN A 183 1.30 -7.68 13.44
N ASP A 184 0.72 -8.33 12.43
CA ASP A 184 -0.29 -9.37 12.60
C ASP A 184 0.31 -10.74 12.95
N GLN A 185 1.63 -10.86 13.02
CA GLN A 185 2.35 -12.05 13.41
C GLN A 185 2.95 -11.93 14.81
N ASN A 186 3.00 -13.06 15.53
CA ASN A 186 3.64 -13.11 16.84
C ASN A 186 5.17 -13.21 16.68
N ILE A 187 5.90 -12.46 17.51
CA ILE A 187 7.37 -12.56 17.58
C ILE A 187 7.78 -13.90 18.19
N LEU A 188 7.08 -14.35 19.25
CA LEU A 188 7.23 -15.67 19.86
C LEU A 188 5.95 -16.47 19.67
N ASP A 189 5.99 -17.79 19.91
CA ASP A 189 4.82 -18.66 19.86
C ASP A 189 3.74 -18.14 20.82
N ALA A 190 2.59 -17.72 20.29
CA ALA A 190 1.46 -17.20 21.07
C ALA A 190 0.13 -17.41 20.33
N PRO A 191 -1.01 -17.37 21.02
CA PRO A 191 -2.31 -17.59 20.38
C PRO A 191 -2.58 -16.65 19.21
N HIS A 192 -3.05 -17.21 18.11
CA HIS A 192 -3.48 -16.49 16.91
C HIS A 192 -4.56 -17.31 16.20
N ARG A 193 -5.52 -16.64 15.52
CA ARG A 193 -6.60 -17.31 14.77
C ARG A 193 -6.09 -18.19 13.62
N ASP A 194 -4.99 -17.81 12.99
CA ASP A 194 -4.22 -18.62 12.05
C ASP A 194 -3.10 -19.30 12.82
N LEU A 195 -3.16 -20.64 12.94
CA LEU A 195 -2.21 -21.42 13.73
C LEU A 195 -0.76 -21.34 13.19
N ARG A 196 -0.56 -21.06 11.92
CA ARG A 196 0.76 -20.85 11.35
C ARG A 196 1.32 -19.49 11.76
N ARG A 197 0.51 -18.43 11.78
CA ARG A 197 0.91 -17.11 12.30
C ARG A 197 1.04 -17.07 13.83
N ALA A 198 0.56 -18.08 14.54
CA ALA A 198 0.79 -18.27 15.96
C ALA A 198 2.26 -18.58 16.29
N ARG A 199 3.06 -18.95 15.31
CA ARG A 199 4.46 -19.35 15.47
C ARG A 199 5.40 -18.15 15.30
N ASN A 200 6.58 -18.28 15.92
CA ASN A 200 7.65 -17.28 15.94
C ASN A 200 7.98 -16.77 14.51
N ALA A 201 7.72 -15.50 14.24
CA ALA A 201 7.92 -14.87 12.95
C ALA A 201 9.41 -14.67 12.60
N ALA A 202 10.28 -14.56 13.60
CA ALA A 202 11.70 -14.23 13.40
C ALA A 202 12.56 -15.43 13.00
N THR A 203 12.03 -16.67 13.11
CA THR A 203 12.81 -17.90 12.89
C THR A 203 12.16 -18.89 11.92
N ASN A 204 10.98 -18.59 11.39
CA ASN A 204 10.23 -19.53 10.57
C ASN A 204 9.86 -18.96 9.21
N ILE A 205 9.79 -19.83 8.20
CA ILE A 205 9.03 -19.59 6.97
C ILE A 205 7.58 -20.00 7.27
N ILE A 206 6.64 -19.06 7.19
CA ILE A 206 5.24 -19.26 7.60
C ILE A 206 4.32 -19.16 6.38
N PRO A 207 3.81 -20.29 5.83
CA PRO A 207 2.79 -20.28 4.80
C PRO A 207 1.48 -19.73 5.36
N THR A 208 0.83 -18.83 4.63
CA THR A 208 -0.45 -18.25 5.02
C THR A 208 -1.22 -17.75 3.81
N SER A 209 -2.50 -17.45 3.99
CA SER A 209 -3.33 -16.89 2.94
C SER A 209 -2.95 -15.44 2.63
N THR A 210 -3.26 -15.01 1.42
CA THR A 210 -3.20 -13.60 1.01
C THR A 210 -4.50 -13.21 0.30
N GLY A 211 -4.99 -12.01 0.60
CA GLY A 211 -6.13 -11.44 -0.13
C GLY A 211 -5.74 -10.79 -1.46
N ALA A 212 -4.45 -10.71 -1.78
CA ALA A 212 -3.97 -9.99 -2.95
C ALA A 212 -4.44 -10.61 -4.27
N ALA A 213 -4.49 -11.94 -4.35
CA ALA A 213 -4.98 -12.65 -5.53
C ALA A 213 -6.47 -12.31 -5.80
N LYS A 214 -7.29 -12.32 -4.74
CA LYS A 214 -8.71 -11.95 -4.84
C LYS A 214 -8.92 -10.46 -5.13
N ALA A 215 -8.05 -9.59 -4.64
CA ALA A 215 -8.14 -8.16 -4.90
C ALA A 215 -7.67 -7.76 -6.31
N LEU A 216 -6.92 -8.63 -7.00
CA LEU A 216 -6.40 -8.32 -8.33
C LEU A 216 -7.51 -8.11 -9.36
N TYR A 217 -8.56 -8.92 -9.36
CA TYR A 217 -9.66 -8.78 -10.31
C TYR A 217 -10.44 -7.46 -10.17
N LEU A 218 -10.40 -6.84 -8.97
CA LEU A 218 -11.02 -5.52 -8.77
C LEU A 218 -10.32 -4.42 -9.56
N THR A 219 -9.07 -4.66 -9.95
CA THR A 219 -8.24 -3.70 -10.70
C THR A 219 -7.94 -4.14 -12.13
N ILE A 220 -7.94 -5.46 -12.38
CA ILE A 220 -7.74 -6.12 -13.68
C ILE A 220 -8.82 -7.20 -13.83
N PRO A 221 -10.02 -6.85 -14.32
CA PRO A 221 -11.16 -7.81 -14.41
C PRO A 221 -10.86 -9.05 -15.25
N GLU A 222 -9.94 -8.97 -16.21
CA GLU A 222 -9.57 -10.06 -17.10
C GLU A 222 -9.00 -11.30 -16.39
N VAL A 223 -8.57 -11.17 -15.14
CA VAL A 223 -8.00 -12.27 -14.34
C VAL A 223 -9.02 -12.94 -13.42
N GLU A 224 -10.28 -12.48 -13.42
CA GLU A 224 -11.31 -13.00 -12.52
C GLU A 224 -11.53 -14.51 -12.72
N GLY A 225 -11.54 -15.25 -11.61
CA GLY A 225 -11.77 -16.71 -11.61
C GLY A 225 -10.61 -17.56 -12.16
N THR A 226 -9.55 -16.92 -12.65
CA THR A 226 -8.41 -17.63 -13.29
C THR A 226 -7.09 -17.38 -12.59
N PHE A 227 -7.13 -16.72 -11.44
CA PHE A 227 -5.95 -16.36 -10.66
C PHE A 227 -6.11 -16.69 -9.18
N ASP A 228 -5.07 -17.29 -8.58
CA ASP A 228 -5.00 -17.55 -7.13
C ASP A 228 -3.55 -17.44 -6.63
N GLY A 229 -3.36 -17.50 -5.31
CA GLY A 229 -2.03 -17.42 -4.71
C GLY A 229 -2.04 -17.48 -3.19
N PHE A 230 -0.84 -17.57 -2.63
CA PHE A 230 -0.63 -17.60 -1.18
C PHE A 230 0.63 -16.81 -0.78
N SER A 231 0.86 -16.69 0.51
CA SER A 231 1.99 -15.96 1.07
C SER A 231 2.91 -16.90 1.85
N LEU A 232 4.21 -16.71 1.68
CA LEU A 232 5.26 -17.23 2.57
C LEU A 232 5.81 -16.05 3.37
N ARG A 233 5.54 -15.99 4.68
CA ARG A 233 6.19 -15.02 5.54
C ARG A 233 7.59 -15.50 5.89
N VAL A 234 8.57 -14.61 5.78
CA VAL A 234 9.99 -14.89 6.01
C VAL A 234 10.59 -13.96 7.05
N PRO A 235 11.70 -14.34 7.72
CA PRO A 235 12.31 -13.55 8.80
C PRO A 235 13.07 -12.31 8.31
N THR A 236 12.42 -11.46 7.52
CA THR A 236 12.94 -10.16 7.07
C THR A 236 12.02 -9.04 7.58
N PRO A 237 12.56 -7.89 8.03
CA PRO A 237 11.76 -6.84 8.64
C PRO A 237 10.99 -5.98 7.65
N THR A 238 11.45 -5.88 6.42
CA THR A 238 10.80 -5.19 5.30
C THR A 238 11.35 -5.68 3.98
N VAL A 239 10.75 -5.27 2.89
CA VAL A 239 10.93 -5.72 1.51
C VAL A 239 10.45 -7.14 1.28
N SER A 240 9.59 -7.26 0.31
CA SER A 240 8.93 -8.50 -0.11
C SER A 240 9.10 -8.69 -1.61
N MET A 241 8.78 -9.87 -2.12
CA MET A 241 8.70 -10.10 -3.55
C MET A 241 7.48 -10.93 -3.92
N ILE A 242 6.97 -10.74 -5.11
CA ILE A 242 6.07 -11.70 -5.75
C ILE A 242 6.86 -12.61 -6.68
N TYR A 243 6.42 -13.86 -6.73
CA TYR A 243 6.80 -14.84 -7.73
C TYR A 243 5.55 -15.30 -8.45
N LEU A 244 5.41 -14.84 -9.70
CA LEU A 244 4.25 -15.10 -10.55
C LEU A 244 4.59 -16.15 -11.58
N VAL A 245 3.71 -17.12 -11.76
CA VAL A 245 3.71 -18.04 -12.91
C VAL A 245 2.34 -17.92 -13.58
N ALA A 246 2.33 -17.62 -14.88
CA ALA A 246 1.09 -17.40 -15.62
C ALA A 246 1.15 -18.01 -17.02
N GLN A 247 0.01 -18.45 -17.51
CA GLN A 247 -0.21 -18.83 -18.89
C GLN A 247 -0.82 -17.65 -19.64
N THR A 248 -0.21 -17.31 -20.78
CA THR A 248 -0.64 -16.20 -21.66
C THR A 248 -1.34 -16.75 -22.91
N LYS A 249 -2.12 -15.90 -23.59
CA LYS A 249 -2.77 -16.29 -24.87
C LYS A 249 -1.78 -16.37 -26.02
N LYS A 250 -0.72 -15.57 -25.98
CA LYS A 250 0.34 -15.54 -27.00
C LYS A 250 1.61 -16.11 -26.39
N PRO A 251 2.30 -17.04 -27.07
CA PRO A 251 3.60 -17.49 -26.64
C PRO A 251 4.62 -16.33 -26.72
N THR A 252 5.67 -16.40 -25.92
CA THR A 252 6.71 -15.41 -25.88
C THR A 252 8.06 -16.05 -25.53
N THR A 253 9.12 -15.27 -25.67
CA THR A 253 10.46 -15.62 -25.22
C THR A 253 10.82 -14.80 -23.98
N ARG A 254 11.86 -15.20 -23.24
CA ARG A 254 12.38 -14.44 -22.12
C ARG A 254 12.75 -13.00 -22.50
N ASP A 255 13.38 -12.83 -23.67
CA ASP A 255 13.84 -11.52 -24.13
C ASP A 255 12.67 -10.61 -24.50
N GLU A 256 11.65 -11.14 -25.18
CA GLU A 256 10.42 -10.42 -25.49
C GLU A 256 9.63 -10.05 -24.22
N LEU A 257 9.53 -10.98 -23.26
CA LEU A 257 8.90 -10.73 -21.97
C LEU A 257 9.60 -9.59 -21.23
N ASN A 258 10.94 -9.65 -21.17
CA ASN A 258 11.75 -8.60 -20.57
C ASN A 258 11.61 -7.25 -21.29
N ALA A 259 11.52 -7.26 -22.62
CA ALA A 259 11.26 -6.04 -23.39
C ALA A 259 9.90 -5.44 -23.04
N ILE A 260 8.82 -6.23 -22.98
CA ILE A 260 7.48 -5.78 -22.60
C ILE A 260 7.48 -5.13 -21.21
N LEU A 261 8.11 -5.79 -20.23
CA LEU A 261 8.15 -5.32 -18.85
C LEU A 261 9.00 -4.05 -18.70
N ARG A 262 10.14 -3.98 -19.38
CA ARG A 262 10.99 -2.79 -19.41
C ARG A 262 10.30 -1.61 -20.09
N ASP A 263 9.70 -1.83 -21.26
CA ASP A 263 9.00 -0.77 -21.99
C ASP A 263 7.85 -0.17 -21.15
N ALA A 264 7.13 -1.00 -20.39
CA ALA A 264 6.10 -0.53 -19.45
C ALA A 264 6.73 0.28 -18.30
N ALA A 265 7.83 -0.20 -17.70
CA ALA A 265 8.52 0.47 -16.61
C ALA A 265 9.17 1.81 -17.01
N GLU A 266 9.68 1.91 -18.23
CA GLU A 266 10.27 3.14 -18.77
C GLU A 266 9.22 4.10 -19.40
N GLY A 267 8.04 3.55 -19.72
CA GLY A 267 6.94 4.25 -20.39
C GLY A 267 5.80 4.64 -19.44
N GLU A 268 4.67 4.00 -19.65
CA GLU A 268 3.39 4.35 -19.00
C GLU A 268 3.38 4.15 -17.49
N LEU A 269 4.12 3.14 -17.00
CA LEU A 269 4.18 2.80 -15.58
C LEU A 269 5.43 3.35 -14.86
N LYS A 270 6.24 4.19 -15.49
CA LYS A 270 7.53 4.63 -14.93
C LYS A 270 7.46 5.33 -13.56
N LYS A 271 6.30 5.83 -13.17
CA LYS A 271 6.08 6.41 -11.83
C LYS A 271 5.88 5.35 -10.76
N TYR A 272 5.55 4.12 -11.16
CA TYR A 272 5.06 3.06 -10.28
C TYR A 272 5.87 1.78 -10.39
N VAL A 273 6.57 1.58 -11.50
CA VAL A 273 7.33 0.37 -11.80
C VAL A 273 8.77 0.73 -12.13
N ALA A 274 9.71 0.02 -11.53
CA ALA A 274 11.11 0.02 -11.92
C ALA A 274 11.49 -1.33 -12.54
N TYR A 275 12.62 -1.35 -13.23
CA TYR A 275 13.18 -2.53 -13.89
C TYR A 275 14.67 -2.61 -13.60
N THR A 276 15.18 -3.78 -13.19
CA THR A 276 16.59 -3.98 -12.92
C THR A 276 17.15 -5.22 -13.62
N ASN A 277 18.41 -5.13 -14.06
CA ASN A 277 19.23 -6.26 -14.55
C ASN A 277 20.32 -6.65 -13.54
N GLU A 278 20.39 -5.99 -12.40
CA GLU A 278 21.38 -6.26 -11.38
C GLU A 278 20.98 -7.46 -10.52
N GLU A 279 21.98 -8.13 -9.96
CA GLU A 279 21.78 -9.26 -9.05
C GLU A 279 21.68 -8.76 -7.61
N LEU A 280 20.49 -8.30 -7.24
CA LEU A 280 20.20 -7.65 -5.97
C LEU A 280 19.42 -8.57 -5.03
N VAL A 281 19.39 -8.19 -3.75
CA VAL A 281 18.65 -8.87 -2.68
C VAL A 281 17.72 -7.89 -1.97
N SER A 282 16.84 -8.39 -1.11
CA SER A 282 15.78 -7.59 -0.48
C SER A 282 16.27 -6.30 0.19
N SER A 283 17.44 -6.30 0.84
CA SER A 283 17.97 -5.11 1.53
C SER A 283 18.29 -3.94 0.59
N ASP A 284 18.57 -4.22 -0.69
CA ASP A 284 18.93 -3.20 -1.68
C ASP A 284 17.71 -2.38 -2.12
N PHE A 285 16.50 -2.91 -1.92
CA PHE A 285 15.24 -2.27 -2.28
C PHE A 285 14.56 -1.54 -1.11
N LYS A 286 15.23 -1.43 0.05
CA LYS A 286 14.71 -0.66 1.16
C LYS A 286 14.52 0.80 0.76
N ARG A 287 13.34 1.33 1.08
CA ARG A 287 12.94 2.70 0.77
C ARG A 287 12.80 3.00 -0.75
N ASP A 288 12.75 1.98 -1.58
CA ASP A 288 12.38 2.17 -2.98
C ASP A 288 10.89 2.58 -3.07
N PRO A 289 10.54 3.67 -3.77
CA PRO A 289 9.18 4.19 -3.81
C PRO A 289 8.27 3.49 -4.83
N HIS A 290 8.78 2.58 -5.66
CA HIS A 290 7.96 1.93 -6.67
C HIS A 290 7.01 0.88 -6.07
N SER A 291 5.88 0.66 -6.74
CA SER A 291 4.94 -0.40 -6.40
C SER A 291 5.51 -1.77 -6.70
N SER A 292 6.27 -1.87 -7.79
CA SER A 292 7.02 -3.08 -8.17
C SER A 292 8.35 -2.71 -8.82
N ILE A 293 9.38 -3.52 -8.54
CA ILE A 293 10.67 -3.49 -9.22
C ILE A 293 10.84 -4.84 -9.91
N ILE A 294 10.69 -4.87 -11.23
CA ILE A 294 10.82 -6.08 -12.03
C ILE A 294 12.29 -6.51 -12.05
N ASP A 295 12.53 -7.75 -11.68
CA ASP A 295 13.87 -8.36 -11.72
C ASP A 295 14.01 -9.18 -13.00
N ALA A 296 14.76 -8.67 -13.96
CA ALA A 296 14.99 -9.32 -15.25
C ALA A 296 15.69 -10.67 -15.15
N LYS A 297 16.48 -10.88 -14.09
CA LYS A 297 17.17 -12.15 -13.86
C LYS A 297 16.21 -13.24 -13.38
N LEU A 298 15.08 -12.85 -12.79
CA LEU A 298 14.03 -13.75 -12.30
C LEU A 298 12.85 -13.90 -13.28
N THR A 299 12.96 -13.37 -14.50
CA THR A 299 11.97 -13.62 -15.55
C THR A 299 12.36 -14.86 -16.37
N ASN A 300 11.34 -15.59 -16.85
CA ASN A 300 11.52 -16.71 -17.78
C ASN A 300 10.26 -16.90 -18.64
N ALA A 301 10.40 -17.61 -19.77
CA ALA A 301 9.29 -18.00 -20.62
C ALA A 301 9.54 -19.37 -21.25
N LEU A 302 8.52 -20.22 -21.24
CA LEU A 302 8.47 -21.53 -21.89
C LEU A 302 7.22 -21.58 -22.78
N GLY A 303 7.32 -21.00 -23.99
CA GLY A 303 6.19 -20.83 -24.88
C GLY A 303 5.18 -19.84 -24.30
N ASP A 304 3.99 -20.31 -23.97
CA ASP A 304 2.90 -19.51 -23.36
C ASP A 304 2.94 -19.47 -21.83
N LEU A 305 3.88 -20.16 -21.19
CA LEU A 305 4.07 -20.14 -19.74
C LEU A 305 5.17 -19.13 -19.38
N VAL A 306 4.81 -18.08 -18.63
CA VAL A 306 5.72 -17.02 -18.20
C VAL A 306 5.92 -17.04 -16.69
N GLN A 307 7.12 -16.63 -16.27
CA GLN A 307 7.52 -16.49 -14.88
C GLN A 307 8.08 -15.09 -14.65
N ILE A 308 7.68 -14.42 -13.56
CA ILE A 308 8.12 -13.07 -13.22
C ILE A 308 8.41 -13.00 -11.73
N GLY A 309 9.60 -12.49 -11.38
CA GLY A 309 9.94 -12.02 -10.04
C GLY A 309 9.87 -10.50 -9.98
N ALA A 310 9.20 -9.95 -8.98
CA ALA A 310 9.19 -8.52 -8.74
C ALA A 310 9.29 -8.20 -7.25
N TRP A 311 10.16 -7.25 -6.91
CA TRP A 311 10.40 -6.76 -5.57
C TRP A 311 9.51 -5.58 -5.24
N TYR A 312 9.25 -5.35 -3.95
CA TYR A 312 8.58 -4.15 -3.46
C TYR A 312 8.90 -3.90 -1.99
N ASP A 313 9.15 -2.66 -1.63
CA ASP A 313 9.16 -2.31 -0.21
C ASP A 313 7.70 -2.22 0.27
N ASN A 314 7.25 -3.25 0.99
CA ASN A 314 5.87 -3.41 1.41
C ASN A 314 5.39 -2.34 2.40
N GLU A 315 6.32 -1.60 3.03
CA GLU A 315 5.99 -0.46 3.88
C GLU A 315 6.18 0.87 3.14
N TRP A 316 7.37 1.14 2.59
CA TRP A 316 7.70 2.43 1.98
C TRP A 316 7.04 2.61 0.61
N GLY A 317 7.22 1.67 -0.31
CA GLY A 317 6.60 1.74 -1.65
C GLY A 317 5.08 1.85 -1.57
N TYR A 318 4.46 1.08 -0.66
CA TYR A 318 3.03 1.17 -0.39
C TYR A 318 2.63 2.54 0.18
N SER A 319 3.40 3.08 1.12
CA SER A 319 3.15 4.39 1.71
C SER A 319 3.28 5.52 0.69
N CYS A 320 4.23 5.41 -0.24
CA CYS A 320 4.34 6.33 -1.38
C CYS A 320 3.11 6.27 -2.29
N ARG A 321 2.60 5.07 -2.60
CA ARG A 321 1.36 4.93 -3.39
C ARG A 321 0.15 5.51 -2.69
N LEU A 322 0.02 5.31 -1.38
CA LEU A 322 -1.05 5.91 -0.59
C LEU A 322 -0.96 7.45 -0.60
N ALA A 323 0.25 8.01 -0.52
CA ALA A 323 0.48 9.46 -0.61
C ALA A 323 0.10 10.01 -2.00
N ASP A 324 0.52 9.33 -3.07
CA ASP A 324 0.19 9.74 -4.44
C ASP A 324 -1.33 9.61 -4.72
N LEU A 325 -1.98 8.54 -4.24
CA LEU A 325 -3.43 8.39 -4.33
C LEU A 325 -4.16 9.49 -3.56
N THR A 326 -3.66 9.84 -2.37
CA THR A 326 -4.22 10.93 -1.56
C THR A 326 -4.16 12.25 -2.30
N ALA A 327 -3.03 12.57 -2.90
CA ALA A 327 -2.85 13.79 -3.71
C ALA A 327 -3.82 13.81 -4.90
N MET A 328 -3.90 12.71 -5.65
CA MET A 328 -4.83 12.59 -6.78
C MET A 328 -6.30 12.77 -6.36
N VAL A 329 -6.70 12.17 -5.24
CA VAL A 329 -8.08 12.29 -4.73
C VAL A 329 -8.37 13.74 -4.30
N LEU A 330 -7.43 14.40 -3.62
CA LEU A 330 -7.57 15.80 -3.21
C LEU A 330 -7.66 16.76 -4.40
N GLU A 331 -6.85 16.56 -5.44
CA GLU A 331 -6.86 17.37 -6.66
C GLU A 331 -8.17 17.26 -7.45
N ARG A 332 -8.83 16.11 -7.37
CA ARG A 332 -10.09 15.83 -8.04
C ARG A 332 -11.33 16.06 -7.16
N LEU A 333 -11.17 16.57 -5.93
CA LEU A 333 -12.33 16.94 -5.12
C LEU A 333 -13.15 18.02 -5.83
N PRO A 334 -14.49 17.91 -5.85
CA PRO A 334 -15.34 18.96 -6.36
C PRO A 334 -15.03 20.28 -5.64
N LEU A 335 -14.84 21.35 -6.39
CA LEU A 335 -14.73 22.69 -5.82
C LEU A 335 -16.00 22.94 -5.01
N THR A 336 -15.87 23.15 -3.71
CA THR A 336 -16.98 23.65 -2.90
C THR A 336 -17.30 25.04 -3.43
N THR A 337 -18.39 25.18 -4.19
CA THR A 337 -18.99 26.50 -4.44
C THR A 337 -19.33 27.07 -3.07
N ALA A 338 -18.62 28.12 -2.68
CA ALA A 338 -18.85 28.88 -1.46
C ALA A 338 -20.27 29.47 -1.42
#